data_fc965ac218b5b662b1a2375f7e1a531a
#
_entry.id   fc965ac218b5b662b1a2375f7e1a531a
#
_cell.length_a   1.000
_cell.length_b   1.000
_cell.length_c   1.000
_cell.angle_alpha   90.00
_cell.angle_beta   90.00
_cell.angle_gamma   90.00
#
_symmetry.space_group_name_H-M   'P 1'
#
loop_
_entity.id
_entity.type
_entity.pdbx_description
1 polymer ?
#
loop_
_entity_poly.entity_id
_entity_poly.type
_entity_poly.pdbx_seq_one_letter_code
_entity_poly.pdbx_strand_id
1 'polypeptide(L)'
;YGEPFSLGYEDGPIYAKATKTIILSDIGIVANSNNSKLDIKLLNLNTLNPIGGAKLEFINSKNQTLEEGTTNSNGEYKSRVNLENVYYVLVKSGNEFNVLYLSDSKINYADFDIGGSLEGSDLKLYTYTDKGYYRPGDEINVSLIARSK
;
A
#
# COMPACT_ATOMS: atom_id res chain seq x y z
N TYR A 1 -29.85 39.07 28.29
CA TYR A 1 -28.90 38.08 28.86
C TYR A 1 -29.23 36.75 28.20
N GLY A 2 -28.46 36.36 27.18
CA GLY A 2 -28.60 35.07 26.53
C GLY A 2 -27.77 34.06 27.30
N GLU A 3 -28.39 32.92 27.61
CA GLU A 3 -27.71 31.75 28.17
C GLU A 3 -26.65 31.23 27.16
N PRO A 4 -25.45 30.87 27.60
CA PRO A 4 -24.45 30.26 26.70
C PRO A 4 -24.96 28.90 26.24
N PHE A 5 -24.94 28.67 24.94
CA PHE A 5 -25.24 27.38 24.31
C PHE A 5 -24.27 26.31 24.82
N SER A 6 -24.72 25.44 25.70
CA SER A 6 -23.99 24.28 26.17
C SER A 6 -24.27 23.12 25.20
N LEU A 7 -23.31 22.82 24.33
CA LEU A 7 -23.23 21.52 23.71
C LEU A 7 -22.81 20.52 24.79
N GLY A 8 -23.78 19.74 25.27
CA GLY A 8 -23.55 18.67 26.24
C GLY A 8 -22.70 17.56 25.66
N TYR A 9 -21.41 17.81 25.53
CA TYR A 9 -20.40 16.75 25.46
C TYR A 9 -19.95 16.52 26.91
N GLU A 10 -20.15 15.32 27.41
CA GLU A 10 -19.49 14.88 28.64
C GLU A 10 -17.99 14.91 28.32
N ASP A 11 -17.32 16.00 28.74
CA ASP A 11 -15.86 16.13 28.67
C ASP A 11 -15.21 15.17 29.68
N GLY A 12 -15.20 13.88 29.32
CA GLY A 12 -14.21 12.97 29.85
C GLY A 12 -12.84 13.33 29.24
N PRO A 13 -11.75 13.16 29.99
CA PRO A 13 -10.42 13.48 29.47
C PRO A 13 -10.18 12.72 28.16
N ILE A 14 -10.00 13.46 27.05
CA ILE A 14 -9.66 12.88 25.75
C ILE A 14 -8.21 12.37 25.85
N TYR A 15 -8.05 11.09 26.12
CA TYR A 15 -6.75 10.44 26.06
C TYR A 15 -6.38 10.21 24.60
N ALA A 16 -5.57 11.09 24.03
CA ALA A 16 -4.95 10.83 22.74
C ALA A 16 -3.99 9.65 22.89
N LYS A 17 -4.33 8.49 22.31
CA LYS A 17 -3.49 7.31 22.30
C LYS A 17 -2.89 7.12 20.89
N ALA A 18 -1.58 7.19 20.79
CA ALA A 18 -0.85 6.77 19.60
C ALA A 18 -0.16 5.42 19.88
N THR A 19 -0.35 4.46 19.00
CA THR A 19 0.30 3.15 19.12
C THR A 19 1.07 2.89 17.82
N LYS A 20 2.34 2.51 17.93
CA LYS A 20 3.16 2.10 16.80
C LYS A 20 3.76 0.74 17.10
N THR A 21 3.58 -0.20 16.19
CA THR A 21 4.23 -1.51 16.25
C THR A 21 5.64 -1.38 15.69
N ILE A 22 6.64 -1.87 16.45
CA ILE A 22 8.03 -1.93 16.02
C ILE A 22 8.41 -3.42 16.01
N ILE A 23 8.95 -3.88 14.87
CA ILE A 23 9.43 -5.25 14.68
C ILE A 23 10.94 -5.17 14.51
N LEU A 24 11.68 -5.96 15.28
CA LEU A 24 13.11 -6.14 15.14
C LEU A 24 13.35 -7.50 14.47
N SER A 25 13.84 -7.50 13.25
CA SER A 25 14.10 -8.72 12.47
C SER A 25 15.13 -8.44 11.39
N ASP A 26 15.94 -9.42 11.06
CA ASP A 26 16.87 -9.40 9.93
C ASP A 26 16.19 -9.77 8.60
N ILE A 27 14.89 -10.05 8.61
CA ILE A 27 14.12 -10.39 7.42
C ILE A 27 13.70 -9.11 6.69
N GLY A 28 14.31 -8.82 5.55
CA GLY A 28 13.85 -7.78 4.63
C GLY A 28 12.79 -8.32 3.68
N ILE A 29 11.69 -7.57 3.52
CA ILE A 29 10.58 -7.93 2.62
C ILE A 29 10.54 -6.90 1.49
N VAL A 30 10.75 -7.34 0.26
CA VAL A 30 10.49 -6.57 -0.95
C VAL A 30 9.24 -7.14 -1.58
N ALA A 31 8.24 -6.30 -1.83
CA ALA A 31 6.97 -6.74 -2.37
C ALA A 31 6.52 -5.81 -3.51
N ASN A 32 6.13 -6.41 -4.64
CA ASN A 32 5.58 -5.72 -5.79
C ASN A 32 4.18 -6.25 -6.08
N SER A 33 3.24 -5.33 -6.29
CA SER A 33 1.89 -5.68 -6.71
C SER A 33 1.79 -5.71 -8.22
N ASN A 34 1.26 -6.80 -8.77
CA ASN A 34 0.99 -6.96 -10.18
C ASN A 34 -0.38 -7.63 -10.37
N ASN A 35 -1.32 -6.92 -11.02
CA ASN A 35 -2.68 -7.42 -11.32
C ASN A 35 -3.37 -8.05 -10.09
N SER A 36 -3.39 -7.33 -8.97
CA SER A 36 -3.99 -7.77 -7.70
C SER A 36 -3.31 -9.00 -7.07
N LYS A 37 -2.10 -9.37 -7.50
CA LYS A 37 -1.25 -10.38 -6.90
C LYS A 37 0.02 -9.76 -6.33
N LEU A 38 0.67 -10.45 -5.40
CA LEU A 38 1.88 -9.99 -4.75
C LEU A 38 3.06 -10.88 -5.14
N ASP A 39 4.07 -10.28 -5.72
CA ASP A 39 5.39 -10.89 -5.90
C ASP A 39 6.26 -10.46 -4.72
N ILE A 40 6.68 -11.42 -3.90
CA ILE A 40 7.48 -11.19 -2.70
C ILE A 40 8.90 -11.72 -2.92
N LYS A 41 9.88 -10.95 -2.45
CA LYS A 41 11.28 -11.38 -2.33
C LYS A 41 11.77 -11.10 -0.92
N LEU A 42 12.32 -12.12 -0.28
CA LEU A 42 12.88 -12.05 1.06
C LEU A 42 14.40 -12.04 1.01
N LEU A 43 15.00 -11.14 1.76
CA LEU A 43 16.43 -10.95 1.88
C LEU A 43 16.83 -10.85 3.37
N ASN A 44 17.97 -11.37 3.73
CA ASN A 44 18.57 -11.07 5.03
C ASN A 44 19.16 -9.65 4.97
N LEU A 45 18.76 -8.76 5.87
CA LEU A 45 19.15 -7.34 5.87
C LEU A 45 20.64 -7.11 6.14
N ASN A 46 21.31 -8.05 6.84
CA ASN A 46 22.74 -7.94 7.17
C ASN A 46 23.63 -8.45 6.03
N THR A 47 23.20 -9.54 5.35
CA THR A 47 24.03 -10.21 4.35
C THR A 47 23.58 -9.97 2.93
N LEU A 48 22.35 -9.44 2.74
CA LEU A 48 21.66 -9.26 1.46
C LEU A 48 21.41 -10.57 0.69
N ASN A 49 21.65 -11.73 1.34
CA ASN A 49 21.37 -13.02 0.75
C ASN A 49 19.85 -13.30 0.73
N PRO A 50 19.35 -14.01 -0.30
CA PRO A 50 17.96 -14.40 -0.34
C PRO A 50 17.64 -15.42 0.78
N ILE A 51 16.42 -15.30 1.36
CA ILE A 51 15.92 -16.22 2.37
C ILE A 51 14.99 -17.22 1.72
N GLY A 52 15.51 -18.40 1.40
CA GLY A 52 14.72 -19.52 0.90
C GLY A 52 14.11 -20.35 2.02
N GLY A 53 12.97 -20.99 1.76
CA GLY A 53 12.27 -21.83 2.73
C GLY A 53 11.53 -21.08 3.84
N ALA A 54 11.42 -19.76 3.75
CA ALA A 54 10.63 -18.97 4.69
C ALA A 54 9.13 -19.17 4.45
N LYS A 55 8.37 -19.30 5.53
CA LYS A 55 6.91 -19.44 5.48
C LYS A 55 6.23 -18.08 5.39
N LEU A 56 5.21 -17.98 4.52
CA LEU A 56 4.37 -16.81 4.36
C LEU A 56 2.92 -17.17 4.66
N GLU A 57 2.22 -16.32 5.39
CA GLU A 57 0.80 -16.43 5.68
C GLU A 57 0.13 -15.10 5.26
N PHE A 58 -0.83 -15.17 4.34
CA PHE A 58 -1.62 -14.02 3.88
C PHE A 58 -2.91 -13.97 4.69
N ILE A 59 -3.10 -12.90 5.44
CA ILE A 59 -4.11 -12.82 6.49
C ILE A 59 -5.05 -11.64 6.22
N ASN A 60 -6.36 -11.87 6.38
CA ASN A 60 -7.37 -10.84 6.22
C ASN A 60 -7.59 -10.01 7.49
N SER A 61 -8.46 -8.99 7.41
CA SER A 61 -8.82 -8.11 8.54
C SER A 61 -9.53 -8.83 9.69
N LYS A 62 -10.05 -10.05 9.46
CA LYS A 62 -10.67 -10.91 10.49
C LYS A 62 -9.70 -11.91 11.10
N ASN A 63 -8.40 -11.75 10.82
CA ASN A 63 -7.33 -12.63 11.29
C ASN A 63 -7.44 -14.09 10.81
N GLN A 64 -7.98 -14.27 9.61
CA GLN A 64 -8.10 -15.58 8.95
C GLN A 64 -7.03 -15.69 7.87
N THR A 65 -6.34 -16.84 7.82
CA THR A 65 -5.36 -17.14 6.79
C THR A 65 -6.08 -17.45 5.47
N LEU A 66 -5.79 -16.69 4.43
CA LEU A 66 -6.34 -16.84 3.08
C LEU A 66 -5.43 -17.71 2.20
N GLU A 67 -4.12 -17.60 2.38
CA GLU A 67 -3.13 -18.35 1.62
C GLU A 67 -1.89 -18.57 2.48
N GLU A 68 -1.26 -19.73 2.31
CA GLU A 68 0.07 -20.03 2.87
C GLU A 68 1.02 -20.39 1.74
N GLY A 69 2.28 -20.08 1.93
CA GLY A 69 3.32 -20.39 0.98
C GLY A 69 4.71 -20.46 1.60
N THR A 70 5.67 -20.84 0.75
CA THR A 70 7.08 -20.94 1.14
C THR A 70 7.93 -20.35 0.02
N THR A 71 8.92 -19.53 0.35
CA THR A 71 9.85 -18.97 -0.63
C THR A 71 10.72 -20.06 -1.26
N ASN A 72 11.02 -19.88 -2.54
CA ASN A 72 12.00 -20.69 -3.25
C ASN A 72 13.44 -20.39 -2.79
N SER A 73 14.45 -21.07 -3.36
CA SER A 73 15.87 -20.87 -3.04
C SER A 73 16.37 -19.44 -3.28
N ASN A 74 15.71 -18.68 -4.14
CA ASN A 74 16.02 -17.29 -4.45
C ASN A 74 15.28 -16.29 -3.52
N GLY A 75 14.59 -16.79 -2.49
CA GLY A 75 13.80 -15.99 -1.57
C GLY A 75 12.49 -15.47 -2.15
N GLU A 76 12.00 -16.04 -3.26
CA GLU A 76 10.86 -15.51 -4.01
C GLU A 76 9.60 -16.33 -3.77
N TYR A 77 8.47 -15.61 -3.73
CA TYR A 77 7.13 -16.19 -3.69
C TYR A 77 6.15 -15.34 -4.48
N LYS A 78 5.28 -15.98 -5.24
CA LYS A 78 4.18 -15.32 -5.98
C LYS A 78 2.86 -15.74 -5.41
N SER A 79 2.10 -14.75 -4.90
CA SER A 79 0.78 -15.01 -4.33
C SER A 79 -0.25 -15.36 -5.40
N ARG A 80 -1.26 -16.12 -5.00
CA ARG A 80 -2.45 -16.43 -5.81
C ARG A 80 -3.68 -15.70 -5.30
N VAL A 81 -3.66 -15.30 -4.01
CA VAL A 81 -4.77 -14.59 -3.38
C VAL A 81 -4.94 -13.20 -3.97
N ASN A 82 -6.20 -12.73 -4.06
CA ASN A 82 -6.48 -11.34 -4.40
C ASN A 82 -6.10 -10.42 -3.23
N LEU A 83 -5.22 -9.45 -3.49
CA LEU A 83 -4.68 -8.52 -2.48
C LEU A 83 -5.74 -7.65 -1.80
N GLU A 84 -6.88 -7.40 -2.45
CA GLU A 84 -7.97 -6.62 -1.86
C GLU A 84 -8.51 -7.23 -0.57
N ASN A 85 -8.38 -8.56 -0.42
CA ASN A 85 -8.83 -9.30 0.74
C ASN A 85 -7.73 -9.47 1.79
N VAL A 86 -6.47 -9.15 1.48
CA VAL A 86 -5.33 -9.33 2.39
C VAL A 86 -5.10 -8.07 3.19
N TYR A 87 -5.02 -8.20 4.51
CA TYR A 87 -4.70 -7.09 5.41
C TYR A 87 -3.21 -7.02 5.70
N TYR A 88 -2.59 -8.16 5.99
CA TYR A 88 -1.14 -8.25 6.18
C TYR A 88 -0.58 -9.61 5.73
N VAL A 89 0.72 -9.63 5.47
CA VAL A 89 1.50 -10.85 5.22
C VAL A 89 2.45 -11.07 6.37
N LEU A 90 2.32 -12.21 7.04
CA LEU A 90 3.25 -12.65 8.09
C LEU A 90 4.31 -13.55 7.46
N VAL A 91 5.57 -13.22 7.68
CA VAL A 91 6.74 -13.97 7.21
C VAL A 91 7.46 -14.57 8.40
N LYS A 92 7.82 -15.87 8.32
CA LYS A 92 8.56 -16.59 9.36
C LYS A 92 9.75 -17.32 8.76
N SER A 93 10.91 -17.17 9.37
CA SER A 93 12.14 -17.88 9.01
C SER A 93 12.94 -18.25 10.26
N GLY A 94 13.05 -19.54 10.54
CA GLY A 94 13.64 -19.98 11.82
C GLY A 94 12.86 -19.45 13.02
N ASN A 95 13.55 -18.72 13.91
CA ASN A 95 12.95 -18.09 15.10
C ASN A 95 12.53 -16.62 14.86
N GLU A 96 12.74 -16.10 13.67
CA GLU A 96 12.43 -14.72 13.32
C GLU A 96 11.11 -14.61 12.56
N PHE A 97 10.47 -13.46 12.70
CA PHE A 97 9.31 -13.10 11.91
C PHE A 97 9.34 -11.63 11.51
N ASN A 98 8.67 -11.32 10.43
CA ASN A 98 8.39 -9.95 10.02
C ASN A 98 6.97 -9.86 9.44
N VAL A 99 6.39 -8.67 9.43
CA VAL A 99 5.03 -8.42 8.95
C VAL A 99 5.02 -7.29 7.94
N LEU A 100 4.35 -7.52 6.80
CA LEU A 100 4.06 -6.52 5.80
C LEU A 100 2.57 -6.16 5.87
N TYR A 101 2.25 -4.97 6.36
CA TYR A 101 0.90 -4.42 6.29
C TYR A 101 0.65 -3.82 4.91
N LEU A 102 -0.38 -4.32 4.20
CA LEU A 102 -0.70 -3.83 2.86
C LEU A 102 -1.46 -2.50 2.87
N SER A 103 -2.17 -2.20 3.95
CA SER A 103 -2.85 -0.92 4.15
C SER A 103 -1.88 0.24 4.35
N ASP A 104 -0.78 -0.01 5.06
CA ASP A 104 0.20 1.02 5.42
C ASP A 104 1.24 1.24 4.31
N SER A 105 1.33 0.29 3.37
CA SER A 105 2.26 0.38 2.24
C SER A 105 1.74 1.25 1.08
N LYS A 106 0.51 1.74 1.16
CA LYS A 106 -0.01 2.72 0.21
C LYS A 106 0.64 4.06 0.48
N ILE A 107 1.65 4.39 -0.30
CA ILE A 107 2.14 5.78 -0.37
C ILE A 107 0.94 6.63 -0.77
N ASN A 108 0.64 7.64 0.04
CA ASN A 108 -0.41 8.60 -0.33
C ASN A 108 0.11 9.47 -1.46
N TYR A 109 -0.22 9.11 -2.67
CA TYR A 109 0.17 9.85 -3.88
C TYR A 109 -0.71 11.07 -4.15
N ALA A 110 -1.61 11.41 -3.22
CA ALA A 110 -2.54 12.54 -3.41
C ALA A 110 -1.82 13.89 -3.60
N ASP A 111 -0.59 14.01 -3.11
CA ASP A 111 0.24 15.23 -3.26
C ASP A 111 1.14 15.22 -4.50
N PHE A 112 1.18 14.11 -5.23
CA PHE A 112 1.96 13.98 -6.46
C PHE A 112 1.03 13.56 -7.59
N ASP A 113 1.02 14.32 -8.67
CA ASP A 113 0.35 13.94 -9.92
C ASP A 113 1.14 12.81 -10.61
N ILE A 114 1.07 11.65 -10.03
CA ILE A 114 1.62 10.41 -10.59
C ILE A 114 0.51 9.59 -11.24
N GLY A 115 -0.34 10.25 -12.02
CA GLY A 115 -1.37 9.63 -12.84
C GLY A 115 -0.80 8.58 -13.78
N GLY A 116 -0.39 7.43 -13.22
CA GLY A 116 -0.04 6.25 -13.98
C GLY A 116 -1.30 5.67 -14.62
N SER A 117 -1.22 5.22 -15.87
CA SER A 117 -2.31 4.47 -16.49
C SER A 117 -2.50 3.14 -15.76
N LEU A 118 -3.74 2.80 -15.41
CA LEU A 118 -4.08 1.43 -15.00
C LEU A 118 -3.61 0.47 -16.09
N GLU A 119 -2.77 -0.52 -15.71
CA GLU A 119 -2.43 -1.62 -16.61
C GLU A 119 -3.73 -2.34 -17.00
N GLY A 120 -4.04 -2.35 -18.29
CA GLY A 120 -5.24 -3.02 -18.81
C GLY A 120 -6.15 -2.14 -19.68
N SER A 121 -5.94 -0.83 -19.75
CA SER A 121 -6.63 -0.02 -20.76
C SER A 121 -5.82 -0.03 -22.05
N ASP A 122 -6.47 -0.45 -23.15
CA ASP A 122 -5.89 -0.40 -24.50
C ASP A 122 -5.70 1.04 -24.99
N LEU A 123 -6.21 2.02 -24.24
CA LEU A 123 -6.17 3.44 -24.58
C LEU A 123 -5.47 4.24 -23.47
N LYS A 124 -4.43 4.96 -23.84
CA LYS A 124 -3.76 5.95 -22.98
C LYS A 124 -4.18 7.34 -23.41
N LEU A 125 -4.64 8.14 -22.44
CA LEU A 125 -5.04 9.54 -22.66
C LEU A 125 -4.07 10.45 -21.89
N TYR A 126 -3.55 11.45 -22.60
CA TYR A 126 -2.75 12.53 -22.01
C TYR A 126 -3.48 13.85 -22.28
N THR A 127 -3.76 14.59 -21.22
CA THR A 127 -4.35 15.91 -21.29
C THR A 127 -3.39 16.94 -20.75
N TYR A 128 -3.29 18.07 -21.45
CA TYR A 128 -2.52 19.22 -20.96
C TYR A 128 -3.19 20.52 -21.42
N THR A 129 -2.92 21.57 -20.66
CA THR A 129 -3.43 22.91 -20.91
C THR A 129 -2.27 23.84 -21.31
N ASP A 130 -2.59 24.92 -22.00
CA ASP A 130 -1.61 25.95 -22.42
C ASP A 130 -1.00 26.72 -21.23
N LYS A 131 -1.68 26.72 -20.06
CA LYS A 131 -1.24 27.39 -18.83
C LYS A 131 -1.51 26.52 -17.62
N GLY A 132 -0.73 26.71 -16.55
CA GLY A 132 -0.92 26.02 -15.26
C GLY A 132 -1.96 26.68 -14.35
N TYR A 133 -2.46 27.89 -14.68
CA TYR A 133 -3.47 28.63 -13.91
C TYR A 133 -4.24 29.58 -14.83
N TYR A 134 -5.51 29.84 -14.49
CA TYR A 134 -6.43 30.67 -15.25
C TYR A 134 -7.17 31.65 -14.32
N ARG A 135 -7.56 32.80 -14.85
CA ARG A 135 -8.41 33.76 -14.16
C ARG A 135 -9.86 33.56 -14.59
N PRO A 136 -10.84 33.96 -13.77
CA PRO A 136 -12.23 33.99 -14.20
C PRO A 136 -12.41 34.77 -15.51
N GLY A 137 -12.95 34.12 -16.55
CA GLY A 137 -13.15 34.69 -17.88
C GLY A 137 -12.04 34.40 -18.90
N ASP A 138 -10.93 33.75 -18.47
CA ASP A 138 -9.91 33.30 -19.41
C ASP A 138 -10.42 32.12 -20.26
N GLU A 139 -9.97 32.10 -21.52
CA GLU A 139 -10.17 30.93 -22.40
C GLU A 139 -9.17 29.83 -22.05
N ILE A 140 -9.67 28.60 -21.94
CA ILE A 140 -8.88 27.42 -21.60
C ILE A 140 -8.68 26.58 -22.85
N ASN A 141 -7.45 26.50 -23.33
CA ASN A 141 -7.06 25.61 -24.41
C ASN A 141 -6.60 24.26 -23.84
N VAL A 142 -7.36 23.22 -24.12
CA VAL A 142 -7.07 21.85 -23.66
C VAL A 142 -6.64 21.01 -24.86
N SER A 143 -5.45 20.43 -24.77
CA SER A 143 -4.97 19.44 -25.74
C SER A 143 -5.09 18.04 -25.17
N LEU A 144 -5.55 17.12 -25.98
CA LEU A 144 -5.76 15.73 -25.63
C LEU A 144 -5.03 14.84 -26.65
N ILE A 145 -4.15 13.98 -26.15
CA ILE A 145 -3.49 12.95 -26.96
C ILE A 145 -4.04 11.59 -26.54
N ALA A 146 -4.70 10.91 -27.46
CA ALA A 146 -5.13 9.54 -27.28
C ALA A 146 -4.17 8.60 -28.03
N ARG A 147 -3.65 7.60 -27.35
CA ARG A 147 -2.75 6.59 -27.93
C ARG A 147 -3.27 5.19 -27.61
N SER A 148 -3.47 4.38 -28.60
CA SER A 148 -3.67 2.94 -28.45
C SER A 148 -2.33 2.23 -28.23
N LYS A 149 -2.38 1.11 -27.51
CA LYS A 149 -1.22 0.24 -27.28
C LYS A 149 -0.90 -0.54 -28.54
#